data_eafa5845b9f582c0c891197d9bffdb77
#
_entry.id   eafa5845b9f582c0c891197d9bffdb77
#
_cell.length_a   1.000
_cell.length_b   1.000
_cell.length_c   1.000
_cell.angle_alpha   90.00
_cell.angle_beta   90.00
_cell.angle_gamma   90.00
#
_symmetry.space_group_name_H-M   'P 1'
#
loop_
_entity.id
_entity.type
_entity.pdbx_description
1 polymer ?
#
loop_
_entity_poly.entity_id
_entity_poly.type
_entity_poly.pdbx_seq_one_letter_code
_entity_poly.pdbx_strand_id
1 'polypeptide(L)'
;IWWIEYADLDGLRVDTYSYNDKEGIAKWTKAITDEYPHFNIMGEVWLNQSAQVSYWQKDSPISAIQSYNTYLPTVMDFPLFNAIGEAFRSTPSWDKGMIQLYDNLANDFLYKDINNLLIFAENHDTARINHVYPKIEDYKMIITLLATARGIPQLYYGSEIAMAGDKSKGDGDIRQDFPGGW
;
A
#
# COMPACT_ATOMS: atom_id res chain seq x y z
N ILE A 1 21.17 -3.79 -9.25
CA ILE A 1 22.06 -4.86 -8.74
C ILE A 1 23.12 -4.26 -7.81
N TRP A 2 24.01 -3.37 -8.27
CA TRP A 2 25.09 -2.82 -7.45
C TRP A 2 24.66 -2.30 -6.06
N TRP A 3 23.56 -1.56 -5.96
CA TRP A 3 23.04 -1.06 -4.68
C TRP A 3 22.51 -2.19 -3.77
N ILE A 4 21.92 -3.23 -4.35
CA ILE A 4 21.44 -4.39 -3.59
C ILE A 4 22.62 -5.06 -2.89
N GLU A 5 23.69 -5.32 -3.62
CA GLU A 5 24.90 -5.96 -3.10
C GLU A 5 25.71 -5.05 -2.16
N TYR A 6 25.90 -3.78 -2.57
CA TYR A 6 26.70 -2.83 -1.79
C TYR A 6 26.10 -2.47 -0.44
N ALA A 7 24.78 -2.30 -0.39
CA ALA A 7 24.06 -1.88 0.82
C ALA A 7 23.33 -3.04 1.53
N ASP A 8 23.49 -4.27 1.03
CA ASP A 8 22.84 -5.48 1.56
C ASP A 8 21.31 -5.29 1.71
N LEU A 9 20.66 -4.88 0.62
CA LEU A 9 19.24 -4.57 0.62
C LEU A 9 18.40 -5.84 0.56
N ASP A 10 17.34 -5.93 1.39
CA ASP A 10 16.37 -7.02 1.39
C ASP A 10 15.18 -6.78 0.46
N GLY A 11 14.96 -5.54 0.03
CA GLY A 11 13.86 -5.17 -0.86
C GLY A 11 13.94 -3.72 -1.35
N LEU A 12 13.04 -3.37 -2.26
CA LEU A 12 12.90 -2.01 -2.81
C LEU A 12 11.45 -1.54 -2.73
N ARG A 13 11.25 -0.30 -2.36
CA ARG A 13 10.01 0.44 -2.66
C ARG A 13 10.26 1.32 -3.88
N VAL A 14 9.46 1.17 -4.91
CA VAL A 14 9.59 1.92 -6.16
C VAL A 14 8.48 2.93 -6.25
N ASP A 15 8.86 4.19 -6.15
CA ASP A 15 7.99 5.35 -6.29
C ASP A 15 7.40 5.43 -7.69
N THR A 16 6.14 5.89 -7.79
CA THR A 16 5.46 6.11 -9.08
C THR A 16 5.61 4.96 -10.09
N TYR A 17 5.57 3.71 -9.63
CA TYR A 17 5.86 2.52 -10.44
C TYR A 17 5.08 2.48 -11.76
N SER A 18 3.78 2.78 -11.71
CA SER A 18 2.87 2.72 -12.86
C SER A 18 3.05 3.85 -13.87
N TYR A 19 3.84 4.88 -13.57
CA TYR A 19 4.11 5.99 -14.49
C TYR A 19 5.32 5.75 -15.40
N ASN A 20 6.08 4.70 -15.15
CA ASN A 20 7.22 4.34 -15.98
C ASN A 20 6.79 3.72 -17.31
N ASP A 21 7.71 3.66 -18.28
CA ASP A 21 7.52 2.87 -19.49
C ASP A 21 7.25 1.41 -19.13
N LYS A 22 6.13 0.87 -19.61
CA LYS A 22 5.63 -0.46 -19.22
C LYS A 22 6.63 -1.58 -19.53
N GLU A 23 7.23 -1.54 -20.70
CA GLU A 23 8.20 -2.56 -21.14
C GLU A 23 9.52 -2.45 -20.38
N GLY A 24 9.97 -1.22 -20.19
CA GLY A 24 11.20 -0.92 -19.46
C GLY A 24 11.13 -1.35 -18.01
N ILE A 25 10.05 -0.97 -17.31
CA ILE A 25 9.88 -1.31 -15.89
C ILE A 25 9.69 -2.83 -15.69
N ALA A 26 8.98 -3.51 -16.59
CA ALA A 26 8.83 -4.96 -16.54
C ALA A 26 10.18 -5.67 -16.74
N LYS A 27 10.99 -5.24 -17.69
CA LYS A 27 12.33 -5.78 -17.91
C LYS A 27 13.25 -5.54 -16.72
N TRP A 28 13.19 -4.33 -16.13
CA TRP A 28 13.95 -3.99 -14.95
C TRP A 28 13.58 -4.83 -13.74
N THR A 29 12.29 -4.97 -13.48
CA THR A 29 11.77 -5.79 -12.37
C THR A 29 12.15 -7.26 -12.56
N LYS A 30 11.95 -7.78 -13.78
CA LYS A 30 12.31 -9.17 -14.12
C LYS A 30 13.80 -9.44 -13.92
N ALA A 31 14.67 -8.54 -14.35
CA ALA A 31 16.11 -8.72 -14.20
C ALA A 31 16.55 -8.81 -12.73
N ILE A 32 15.89 -8.06 -11.83
CA ILE A 32 16.17 -8.14 -10.39
C ILE A 32 15.62 -9.44 -9.79
N THR A 33 14.38 -9.79 -10.09
CA THR A 33 13.74 -10.98 -9.52
C THR A 33 14.29 -12.29 -10.08
N ASP A 34 14.88 -12.29 -11.27
CA ASP A 34 15.59 -13.45 -11.80
C ASP A 34 16.93 -13.66 -11.08
N GLU A 35 17.65 -12.58 -10.76
CA GLU A 35 18.94 -12.63 -10.04
C GLU A 35 18.74 -12.91 -8.56
N TYR A 36 17.68 -12.31 -7.95
CA TYR A 36 17.36 -12.43 -6.53
C TYR A 36 15.92 -12.91 -6.34
N PRO A 37 15.64 -14.24 -6.43
CA PRO A 37 14.28 -14.77 -6.43
C PRO A 37 13.48 -14.52 -5.15
N HIS A 38 14.16 -14.24 -4.03
CA HIS A 38 13.53 -13.94 -2.72
C HIS A 38 13.47 -12.45 -2.41
N PHE A 39 13.98 -11.61 -3.30
CA PHE A 39 14.01 -10.15 -3.12
C PHE A 39 12.63 -9.56 -3.40
N ASN A 40 12.11 -8.79 -2.45
CA ASN A 40 10.81 -8.17 -2.64
C ASN A 40 10.93 -6.77 -3.27
N ILE A 41 10.06 -6.49 -4.23
CA ILE A 41 9.89 -5.17 -4.85
C ILE A 41 8.46 -4.74 -4.62
N MET A 42 8.28 -3.61 -3.93
CA MET A 42 6.99 -3.00 -3.68
C MET A 42 6.81 -1.81 -4.62
N GLY A 43 5.84 -1.88 -5.51
CA GLY A 43 5.52 -0.80 -6.44
C GLY A 43 4.42 0.11 -5.91
N GLU A 44 4.69 1.41 -5.91
CA GLU A 44 3.62 2.37 -5.71
C GLU A 44 2.78 2.47 -6.97
N VAL A 45 1.54 1.97 -6.86
CA VAL A 45 0.52 2.03 -7.90
C VAL A 45 -0.68 2.76 -7.32
N TRP A 46 -0.64 4.08 -7.35
CA TRP A 46 -1.69 4.92 -6.74
C TRP A 46 -2.93 4.98 -7.62
N LEU A 47 -3.73 3.93 -7.57
CA LEU A 47 -4.98 3.81 -8.29
C LEU A 47 -6.09 3.36 -7.32
N ASN A 48 -7.34 3.73 -7.63
CA ASN A 48 -8.43 3.62 -6.67
C ASN A 48 -9.23 2.30 -6.76
N GLN A 49 -9.07 1.54 -7.85
CA GLN A 49 -9.84 0.33 -8.10
C GLN A 49 -8.95 -0.91 -8.04
N SER A 50 -9.42 -1.97 -7.37
CA SER A 50 -8.69 -3.23 -7.24
C SER A 50 -8.27 -3.81 -8.59
N ALA A 51 -9.13 -3.74 -9.62
CA ALA A 51 -8.79 -4.20 -10.96
C ALA A 51 -7.62 -3.42 -11.59
N GLN A 52 -7.53 -2.11 -11.32
CA GLN A 52 -6.44 -1.28 -11.83
C GLN A 52 -5.12 -1.57 -11.11
N VAL A 53 -5.17 -1.76 -9.80
CA VAL A 53 -3.97 -2.07 -8.98
C VAL A 53 -3.49 -3.49 -9.26
N SER A 54 -4.41 -4.47 -9.30
CA SER A 54 -4.09 -5.87 -9.58
C SER A 54 -3.42 -6.08 -10.94
N TYR A 55 -3.72 -5.24 -11.92
CA TYR A 55 -3.05 -5.24 -13.23
C TYR A 55 -1.52 -5.21 -13.11
N TRP A 56 -0.99 -4.51 -12.11
CA TRP A 56 0.44 -4.30 -11.90
C TRP A 56 1.11 -5.38 -11.04
N GLN A 57 0.37 -6.30 -10.45
CA GLN A 57 0.97 -7.41 -9.74
C GLN A 57 1.48 -8.49 -10.71
N LYS A 58 2.60 -9.13 -10.37
CA LYS A 58 3.16 -10.27 -11.09
C LYS A 58 2.08 -11.32 -11.38
N ASP A 59 2.08 -11.85 -12.60
CA ASP A 59 1.17 -12.89 -13.04
C ASP A 59 -0.33 -12.55 -12.87
N SER A 60 -0.66 -11.27 -12.90
CA SER A 60 -2.03 -10.78 -12.77
C SER A 60 -2.95 -11.37 -13.85
N PRO A 61 -4.13 -11.90 -13.48
CA PRO A 61 -5.11 -12.36 -14.46
C PRO A 61 -5.65 -11.22 -15.35
N ILE A 62 -5.59 -9.97 -14.86
CA ILE A 62 -6.05 -8.79 -15.60
C ILE A 62 -5.03 -8.40 -16.68
N SER A 63 -3.74 -8.31 -16.34
CA SER A 63 -2.71 -7.96 -17.34
C SER A 63 -2.47 -9.08 -18.36
N ALA A 64 -2.74 -10.32 -18.00
CA ALA A 64 -2.65 -11.46 -18.89
C ALA A 64 -3.56 -11.33 -20.13
N ILE A 65 -4.69 -10.62 -20.03
CA ILE A 65 -5.60 -10.32 -21.15
C ILE A 65 -4.87 -9.55 -22.26
N GLN A 66 -3.87 -8.73 -21.89
CA GLN A 66 -3.03 -7.97 -22.82
C GLN A 66 -1.68 -8.65 -23.10
N SER A 67 -1.50 -9.90 -22.71
CA SER A 67 -0.21 -10.61 -22.82
C SER A 67 0.93 -9.88 -22.14
N TYR A 68 0.66 -9.20 -21.02
CA TYR A 68 1.62 -8.39 -20.28
C TYR A 68 1.86 -8.97 -18.88
N ASN A 69 3.08 -8.89 -18.40
CA ASN A 69 3.47 -9.22 -17.02
C ASN A 69 4.48 -8.19 -16.52
N THR A 70 4.20 -7.62 -15.38
CA THR A 70 5.07 -6.62 -14.74
C THR A 70 6.23 -7.26 -13.99
N TYR A 71 6.10 -8.53 -13.60
CA TYR A 71 6.98 -9.25 -12.67
C TYR A 71 7.08 -8.62 -11.27
N LEU A 72 6.25 -7.62 -10.96
CA LEU A 72 6.23 -6.92 -9.67
C LEU A 72 5.59 -7.79 -8.58
N PRO A 73 6.32 -8.24 -7.56
CA PRO A 73 5.77 -9.12 -6.53
C PRO A 73 4.67 -8.45 -5.71
N THR A 74 4.92 -7.22 -5.23
CA THR A 74 4.06 -6.51 -4.28
C THR A 74 3.58 -5.19 -4.86
N VAL A 75 2.27 -4.93 -4.76
CA VAL A 75 1.65 -3.63 -5.04
C VAL A 75 1.09 -3.03 -3.77
N MET A 76 1.09 -1.70 -3.66
CA MET A 76 0.46 -0.98 -2.54
C MET A 76 -1.06 -0.97 -2.71
N ASP A 77 -1.78 -1.38 -1.67
CA ASP A 77 -3.24 -1.54 -1.69
C ASP A 77 -3.98 -0.22 -1.40
N PHE A 78 -3.90 0.72 -2.34
CA PHE A 78 -4.66 1.97 -2.26
C PHE A 78 -6.19 1.76 -2.22
N PRO A 79 -6.77 0.75 -2.92
CA PRO A 79 -8.19 0.45 -2.76
C PRO A 79 -8.59 0.14 -1.32
N LEU A 80 -7.81 -0.66 -0.59
CA LEU A 80 -8.07 -0.94 0.83
C LEU A 80 -7.87 0.32 1.70
N PHE A 81 -6.83 1.12 1.44
CA PHE A 81 -6.63 2.40 2.11
C PHE A 81 -7.86 3.31 1.97
N ASN A 82 -8.42 3.43 0.77
CA ASN A 82 -9.64 4.20 0.51
C ASN A 82 -10.86 3.59 1.23
N ALA A 83 -11.01 2.26 1.19
CA ALA A 83 -12.11 1.55 1.86
C ALA A 83 -12.07 1.72 3.39
N ILE A 84 -10.88 1.71 4.01
CA ILE A 84 -10.69 2.07 5.42
C ILE A 84 -11.18 3.50 5.65
N GLY A 85 -10.78 4.43 4.78
CA GLY A 85 -11.22 5.81 4.82
C GLY A 85 -12.73 5.95 4.86
N GLU A 86 -13.42 5.31 3.94
CA GLU A 86 -14.87 5.36 3.86
C GLU A 86 -15.56 4.63 5.02
N ALA A 87 -15.01 3.48 5.46
CA ALA A 87 -15.59 2.69 6.55
C ALA A 87 -15.64 3.45 7.87
N PHE A 88 -14.58 4.20 8.20
CA PHE A 88 -14.47 4.88 9.50
C PHE A 88 -14.93 6.35 9.49
N ARG A 89 -15.02 7.02 8.33
CA ARG A 89 -15.50 8.40 8.23
C ARG A 89 -16.98 8.53 7.95
N SER A 90 -17.58 7.57 7.26
CA SER A 90 -18.97 7.66 6.83
C SER A 90 -19.91 7.28 7.96
N THR A 91 -21.03 7.99 8.07
CA THR A 91 -22.14 7.53 8.91
C THR A 91 -22.67 6.20 8.35
N PRO A 92 -22.75 5.15 9.16
CA PRO A 92 -23.21 3.83 8.70
C PRO A 92 -24.60 3.89 8.06
N SER A 93 -24.74 3.28 6.89
CA SER A 93 -25.98 3.08 6.18
C SER A 93 -25.93 1.73 5.46
N TRP A 94 -26.94 1.42 4.63
CA TRP A 94 -26.96 0.17 3.85
C TRP A 94 -25.78 0.07 2.84
N ASP A 95 -25.20 1.20 2.40
CA ASP A 95 -24.14 1.30 1.40
C ASP A 95 -22.89 2.02 1.92
N LYS A 96 -22.81 2.37 3.22
CA LYS A 96 -21.72 3.13 3.82
C LYS A 96 -21.26 2.53 5.14
N GLY A 97 -20.08 2.94 5.60
CA GLY A 97 -19.48 2.39 6.80
C GLY A 97 -18.73 1.09 6.50
N MET A 98 -18.79 0.11 7.41
CA MET A 98 -18.02 -1.14 7.32
C MET A 98 -18.31 -1.97 6.06
N ILE A 99 -19.43 -1.80 5.39
CA ILE A 99 -19.74 -2.45 4.11
C ILE A 99 -18.66 -2.13 3.07
N GLN A 100 -18.04 -0.97 3.12
CA GLN A 100 -16.98 -0.58 2.19
C GLN A 100 -15.72 -1.46 2.30
N LEU A 101 -15.42 -1.97 3.49
CA LEU A 101 -14.34 -2.95 3.67
C LEU A 101 -14.72 -4.30 3.06
N TYR A 102 -15.95 -4.77 3.30
CA TYR A 102 -16.44 -6.02 2.70
C TYR A 102 -16.45 -5.96 1.18
N ASP A 103 -16.92 -4.85 0.61
CA ASP A 103 -16.96 -4.64 -0.85
C ASP A 103 -15.54 -4.59 -1.45
N ASN A 104 -14.57 -4.00 -0.73
CA ASN A 104 -13.18 -4.02 -1.16
C ASN A 104 -12.60 -5.44 -1.12
N LEU A 105 -12.72 -6.13 0.01
CA LEU A 105 -12.19 -7.49 0.20
C LEU A 105 -12.87 -8.52 -0.73
N ALA A 106 -14.13 -8.32 -1.10
CA ALA A 106 -14.82 -9.14 -2.09
C ALA A 106 -14.15 -9.12 -3.48
N ASN A 107 -13.29 -8.12 -3.76
CA ASN A 107 -12.52 -8.02 -5.00
C ASN A 107 -11.13 -8.70 -4.91
N ASP A 108 -10.80 -9.37 -3.83
CA ASP A 108 -9.50 -10.02 -3.63
C ASP A 108 -9.17 -11.05 -4.72
N PHE A 109 -10.19 -11.66 -5.35
CA PHE A 109 -10.02 -12.60 -6.47
C PHE A 109 -9.37 -11.99 -7.72
N LEU A 110 -9.33 -10.65 -7.83
CA LEU A 110 -8.67 -9.95 -8.93
C LEU A 110 -7.14 -10.00 -8.83
N TYR A 111 -6.60 -10.19 -7.61
CA TYR A 111 -5.17 -10.25 -7.38
C TYR A 111 -4.64 -11.67 -7.55
N LYS A 112 -3.42 -11.79 -8.04
CA LYS A 112 -2.73 -13.07 -8.13
C LYS A 112 -2.33 -13.60 -6.74
N ASP A 113 -1.88 -12.70 -5.88
CA ASP A 113 -1.44 -13.03 -4.53
C ASP A 113 -1.82 -11.91 -3.56
N ILE A 114 -2.87 -12.14 -2.78
CA ILE A 114 -3.37 -11.19 -1.80
C ILE A 114 -2.45 -11.05 -0.58
N ASN A 115 -1.58 -12.04 -0.31
CA ASN A 115 -0.65 -11.98 0.80
C ASN A 115 0.57 -11.09 0.49
N ASN A 116 0.80 -10.79 -0.79
CA ASN A 116 1.80 -9.85 -1.26
C ASN A 116 1.22 -8.46 -1.62
N LEU A 117 0.15 -8.04 -0.98
CA LEU A 117 -0.33 -6.66 -1.03
C LEU A 117 0.24 -5.88 0.15
N LEU A 118 0.86 -4.72 -0.09
CA LEU A 118 1.27 -3.82 0.98
C LEU A 118 0.06 -3.03 1.45
N ILE A 119 -0.46 -3.35 2.64
CA ILE A 119 -1.64 -2.71 3.22
C ILE A 119 -1.24 -1.63 4.22
N PHE A 120 -1.95 -0.51 4.22
CA PHE A 120 -1.63 0.64 5.06
C PHE A 120 -2.87 1.51 5.30
N ALA A 121 -2.81 2.35 6.32
CA ALA A 121 -3.83 3.37 6.59
C ALA A 121 -3.26 4.79 6.62
N GLU A 122 -1.94 4.92 6.62
CA GLU A 122 -1.19 6.17 6.43
C GLU A 122 0.18 5.88 5.83
N ASN A 123 0.77 6.87 5.19
CA ASN A 123 2.16 6.87 4.76
C ASN A 123 2.70 8.31 4.70
N HIS A 124 3.90 8.49 4.15
CA HIS A 124 4.56 9.79 4.01
C HIS A 124 3.88 10.75 3.01
N ASP A 125 2.86 10.31 2.27
CA ASP A 125 2.12 11.10 1.27
C ASP A 125 0.66 11.32 1.65
N THR A 126 0.18 10.72 2.75
CA THR A 126 -1.20 10.83 3.23
C THR A 126 -1.28 11.55 4.57
N ALA A 127 -2.46 12.03 4.94
CA ALA A 127 -2.69 12.52 6.29
C ALA A 127 -2.51 11.39 7.31
N ARG A 128 -2.04 11.76 8.51
CA ARG A 128 -1.84 10.80 9.62
C ARG A 128 -3.18 10.23 10.10
N ILE A 129 -3.20 8.96 10.51
CA ILE A 129 -4.41 8.29 11.04
C ILE A 129 -4.99 9.11 12.18
N ASN A 130 -4.17 9.56 13.14
CA ASN A 130 -4.65 10.31 14.30
C ASN A 130 -5.23 11.69 13.95
N HIS A 131 -4.81 12.29 12.85
CA HIS A 131 -5.45 13.52 12.34
C HIS A 131 -6.83 13.23 11.75
N VAL A 132 -6.94 12.16 10.96
CA VAL A 132 -8.18 11.78 10.27
C VAL A 132 -9.19 11.15 11.23
N TYR A 133 -8.71 10.36 12.19
CA TYR A 133 -9.51 9.60 13.17
C TYR A 133 -9.01 9.90 14.59
N PRO A 134 -9.40 11.05 15.16
CA PRO A 134 -8.85 11.48 16.46
C PRO A 134 -9.40 10.67 17.65
N LYS A 135 -10.42 9.85 17.47
CA LYS A 135 -10.91 8.92 18.50
C LYS A 135 -9.96 7.73 18.60
N ILE A 136 -9.43 7.52 19.79
CA ILE A 136 -8.44 6.46 20.04
C ILE A 136 -9.01 5.05 19.74
N GLU A 137 -10.31 4.87 19.89
CA GLU A 137 -11.01 3.62 19.58
C GLU A 137 -10.95 3.31 18.08
N ASP A 138 -11.26 4.30 17.23
CA ASP A 138 -11.19 4.15 15.78
C ASP A 138 -9.74 3.90 15.34
N TYR A 139 -8.79 4.64 15.91
CA TYR A 139 -7.35 4.45 15.69
C TYR A 139 -6.92 3.01 15.98
N LYS A 140 -7.26 2.49 17.16
CA LYS A 140 -6.93 1.12 17.56
C LYS A 140 -7.60 0.08 16.67
N MET A 141 -8.85 0.28 16.25
CA MET A 141 -9.53 -0.61 15.31
C MET A 141 -8.82 -0.66 13.95
N ILE A 142 -8.37 0.49 13.43
CA ILE A 142 -7.63 0.56 12.17
C ILE A 142 -6.30 -0.20 12.28
N ILE A 143 -5.52 0.02 13.34
CA ILE A 143 -4.27 -0.71 13.57
C ILE A 143 -4.52 -2.21 13.73
N THR A 144 -5.58 -2.60 14.44
CA THR A 144 -5.96 -4.01 14.58
C THR A 144 -6.33 -4.61 13.22
N LEU A 145 -7.08 -3.89 12.39
CA LEU A 145 -7.40 -4.33 11.03
C LEU A 145 -6.13 -4.59 10.22
N LEU A 146 -5.17 -3.65 10.21
CA LEU A 146 -3.90 -3.82 9.50
C LEU A 146 -3.10 -5.03 10.01
N ALA A 147 -3.10 -5.27 11.33
CA ALA A 147 -2.35 -6.36 11.93
C ALA A 147 -2.98 -7.75 11.71
N THR A 148 -4.25 -7.82 11.33
CA THR A 148 -5.02 -9.08 11.23
C THR A 148 -5.58 -9.36 9.84
N ALA A 149 -5.58 -8.37 8.95
CA ALA A 149 -6.01 -8.55 7.56
C ALA A 149 -4.92 -9.27 6.73
N ARG A 150 -5.31 -9.70 5.53
CA ARG A 150 -4.38 -10.24 4.53
C ARG A 150 -3.38 -9.19 4.08
N GLY A 151 -2.22 -9.62 3.58
CA GLY A 151 -1.18 -8.74 3.05
C GLY A 151 -0.04 -8.44 4.04
N ILE A 152 0.81 -7.53 3.66
CA ILE A 152 1.99 -7.08 4.42
C ILE A 152 1.63 -5.74 5.07
N PRO A 153 1.48 -5.68 6.41
CA PRO A 153 1.10 -4.44 7.08
C PRO A 153 2.26 -3.44 7.08
N GLN A 154 1.98 -2.22 6.63
CA GLN A 154 2.88 -1.08 6.74
C GLN A 154 2.42 -0.18 7.89
N LEU A 155 3.30 0.05 8.85
CA LEU A 155 3.16 1.10 9.86
C LEU A 155 4.13 2.23 9.54
N TYR A 156 3.64 3.45 9.53
CA TYR A 156 4.48 4.63 9.34
C TYR A 156 5.07 5.05 10.70
N TYR A 157 6.32 5.56 10.72
CA TYR A 157 6.93 5.99 11.97
C TYR A 157 6.05 7.02 12.70
N GLY A 158 5.98 6.93 14.01
CA GLY A 158 5.12 7.77 14.85
C GLY A 158 3.69 7.25 14.97
N SER A 159 3.29 6.21 14.21
CA SER A 159 1.99 5.54 14.43
C SER A 159 1.90 4.94 15.83
N GLU A 160 3.02 4.42 16.37
CA GLU A 160 3.11 3.82 17.71
C GLU A 160 2.80 4.81 18.85
N ILE A 161 2.96 6.09 18.61
CA ILE A 161 2.64 7.17 19.56
C ILE A 161 1.49 8.07 19.08
N ALA A 162 0.77 7.63 18.06
CA ALA A 162 -0.35 8.34 17.45
C ALA A 162 -0.01 9.78 17.01
N MET A 163 1.14 9.98 16.33
CA MET A 163 1.49 11.28 15.75
C MET A 163 0.38 11.78 14.83
N ALA A 164 0.03 13.06 14.99
CA ALA A 164 -0.90 13.73 14.08
C ALA A 164 -0.15 14.44 12.95
N GLY A 165 -0.83 14.65 11.83
CA GLY A 165 -0.30 15.41 10.70
C GLY A 165 -1.35 15.58 9.62
N ASP A 166 -1.51 16.82 9.16
CA ASP A 166 -2.51 17.24 8.19
C ASP A 166 -1.86 17.47 6.82
N LYS A 167 -2.15 16.58 5.87
CA LYS A 167 -1.63 16.68 4.49
C LYS A 167 -1.98 18.01 3.82
N SER A 168 -3.10 18.64 4.17
CA SER A 168 -3.50 19.93 3.59
C SER A 168 -2.54 21.08 3.92
N LYS A 169 -1.73 20.92 4.99
CA LYS A 169 -0.67 21.86 5.39
C LYS A 169 0.67 21.60 4.71
N GLY A 170 0.75 20.56 3.89
CA GLY A 170 1.94 20.17 3.15
C GLY A 170 2.67 18.98 3.76
N ASP A 171 3.70 18.52 3.05
CA ASP A 171 4.44 17.32 3.42
C ASP A 171 5.19 17.45 4.75
N GLY A 172 5.66 18.66 5.09
CA GLY A 172 6.34 18.90 6.35
C GLY A 172 5.49 18.59 7.58
N ASP A 173 4.16 18.79 7.49
CA ASP A 173 3.25 18.52 8.61
C ASP A 173 3.03 17.02 8.86
N ILE A 174 3.12 16.20 7.83
CA ILE A 174 2.97 14.74 7.94
C ILE A 174 4.31 14.00 8.10
N ARG A 175 5.44 14.69 7.88
CA ARG A 175 6.83 14.15 7.94
C ARG A 175 7.64 14.83 9.05
N GLN A 176 7.00 15.22 10.15
CA GLN A 176 7.65 15.83 11.29
C GLN A 176 8.66 14.88 11.92
N ASP A 177 9.69 15.45 12.56
CA ASP A 177 10.66 14.67 13.33
C ASP A 177 9.97 13.87 14.43
N PHE A 178 10.49 12.68 14.70
CA PHE A 178 9.99 11.87 15.81
C PHE A 178 10.28 12.56 17.16
N PRO A 179 9.28 12.76 18.02
CA PRO A 179 9.46 13.51 19.26
C PRO A 179 10.28 12.72 20.29
N GLY A 180 11.55 13.03 20.39
CA GLY A 180 12.47 12.46 21.38
C GLY A 180 13.06 11.10 20.98
N GLY A 181 13.79 10.49 21.91
CA GLY A 181 14.23 9.09 21.73
C GLY A 181 15.66 8.88 21.27
N TRP A 182 16.47 9.93 21.22
CA TRP A 182 17.91 9.83 20.98
C TRP A 182 18.71 10.17 22.21
#